data_e45a9bd2bbb4be32dc6e1fe4e9237f7f
#
_entry.id   e45a9bd2bbb4be32dc6e1fe4e9237f7f
#
_cell.length_a   1.000
_cell.length_b   1.000
_cell.length_c   1.000
_cell.angle_alpha   90.00
_cell.angle_beta   90.00
_cell.angle_gamma   90.00
#
_symmetry.space_group_name_H-M   'P 1'
#
loop_
_entity.id
_entity.type
_entity.pdbx_description
1 polymer ?
#
loop_
_entity_poly.entity_id
_entity_poly.type
_entity_poly.pdbx_seq_one_letter_code
_entity_poly.pdbx_strand_id
1 'polypeptide(L)'
;MKIRGFMVIILLVAVVVFFLYTLKSGGNKDIPEQIEAFSSTKQKLTETNLSSLQKEVLSYIVSNGTTPQRLDDIRFSPVLTTGKWDAWGNNIKYERLSDENFRLTSAGHDGAFGTKDDIIKEY
;
A
#
# COMPACT_ATOMS: atom_id res chain seq x y z
N MET A 1 47.56 -27.60 34.29
CA MET A 1 46.35 -28.07 33.59
C MET A 1 45.12 -27.18 33.79
N LYS A 2 45.00 -26.38 34.84
CA LYS A 2 43.83 -25.50 35.13
C LYS A 2 43.71 -24.26 34.23
N ILE A 3 44.85 -23.75 33.69
CA ILE A 3 44.88 -22.51 32.85
C ILE A 3 44.25 -22.71 31.47
N ARG A 4 44.41 -23.89 30.87
CA ARG A 4 43.83 -24.19 29.55
C ARG A 4 42.29 -24.21 29.56
N GLY A 5 41.69 -24.75 30.64
CA GLY A 5 40.23 -24.72 30.78
C GLY A 5 39.68 -23.30 31.00
N PHE A 6 40.39 -22.48 31.75
CA PHE A 6 40.00 -21.10 32.01
C PHE A 6 40.05 -20.24 30.73
N MET A 7 41.06 -20.42 29.88
CA MET A 7 41.14 -19.74 28.60
C MET A 7 40.00 -20.13 27.63
N VAL A 8 39.59 -21.39 27.61
CA VAL A 8 38.46 -21.87 26.79
C VAL A 8 37.15 -21.22 27.24
N ILE A 9 36.93 -21.08 28.55
CA ILE A 9 35.74 -20.42 29.09
C ILE A 9 35.69 -18.94 28.70
N ILE A 10 36.84 -18.21 28.82
CA ILE A 10 36.93 -16.78 28.41
C ILE A 10 36.59 -16.64 26.90
N LEU A 11 37.15 -17.53 26.08
CA LEU A 11 36.93 -17.48 24.64
C LEU A 11 35.43 -17.74 24.29
N LEU A 12 34.78 -18.74 24.95
CA LEU A 12 33.36 -18.98 24.78
C LEU A 12 32.50 -17.79 25.21
N VAL A 13 32.81 -17.16 26.35
CA VAL A 13 32.10 -15.97 26.81
C VAL A 13 32.29 -14.81 25.81
N ALA A 14 33.51 -14.59 25.31
CA ALA A 14 33.78 -13.56 24.29
C ALA A 14 32.99 -13.79 22.99
N VAL A 15 32.88 -15.04 22.53
CA VAL A 15 32.09 -15.40 21.34
C VAL A 15 30.60 -15.15 21.59
N VAL A 16 30.07 -15.53 22.76
CA VAL A 16 28.65 -15.28 23.11
C VAL A 16 28.36 -13.77 23.18
N VAL A 17 29.24 -12.99 23.84
CA VAL A 17 29.09 -11.54 23.93
C VAL A 17 29.17 -10.89 22.54
N PHE A 18 30.11 -11.32 21.70
CA PHE A 18 30.20 -10.84 20.31
C PHE A 18 28.94 -11.16 19.51
N PHE A 19 28.41 -12.37 19.65
CA PHE A 19 27.18 -12.78 18.97
C PHE A 19 25.96 -11.99 19.44
N LEU A 20 25.81 -11.75 20.75
CA LEU A 20 24.77 -10.91 21.32
C LEU A 20 24.90 -9.43 20.85
N TYR A 21 26.13 -8.94 20.75
CA TYR A 21 26.39 -7.59 20.26
C TYR A 21 26.03 -7.44 18.77
N THR A 22 26.35 -8.43 17.93
CA THR A 22 25.97 -8.42 16.50
C THR A 22 24.46 -8.54 16.32
N LEU A 23 23.77 -9.37 17.09
CA LEU A 23 22.31 -9.47 17.08
C LEU A 23 21.65 -8.14 17.49
N LYS A 24 22.20 -7.46 18.50
CA LYS A 24 21.66 -6.18 18.96
C LYS A 24 21.96 -5.03 17.99
N SER A 25 23.09 -5.10 17.28
CA SER A 25 23.49 -4.06 16.31
C SER A 25 22.82 -4.20 14.95
N GLY A 26 22.37 -5.41 14.55
CA GLY A 26 21.74 -5.67 13.25
C GLY A 26 20.21 -5.52 13.21
N GLY A 27 19.56 -5.29 14.34
CA GLY A 27 18.11 -5.49 14.46
C GLY A 27 17.19 -4.30 14.24
N ASN A 28 17.66 -3.05 14.09
CA ASN A 28 16.75 -1.90 14.20
C ASN A 28 16.86 -0.81 13.12
N LYS A 29 17.72 -0.95 12.11
CA LYS A 29 17.85 0.09 11.08
C LYS A 29 17.05 -0.18 9.81
N ASP A 30 16.75 -1.43 9.52
CA ASP A 30 16.15 -1.81 8.23
C ASP A 30 14.60 -1.86 8.27
N ILE A 31 13.99 -1.93 9.46
CA ILE A 31 12.53 -2.04 9.61
C ILE A 31 11.79 -0.76 9.17
N PRO A 32 12.20 0.46 9.56
CA PRO A 32 11.54 1.68 9.11
C PRO A 32 11.58 1.86 7.59
N GLU A 33 12.74 1.60 6.96
CA GLU A 33 12.92 1.71 5.51
C GLU A 33 12.06 0.71 4.73
N GLN A 34 11.92 -0.52 5.23
CA GLN A 34 11.05 -1.53 4.64
C GLN A 34 9.57 -1.15 4.75
N ILE A 35 9.16 -0.54 5.87
CA ILE A 35 7.77 -0.06 6.06
C ILE A 35 7.46 1.09 5.10
N GLU A 36 8.39 2.05 4.92
CA GLU A 36 8.23 3.15 3.96
C GLU A 36 8.18 2.64 2.52
N ALA A 37 9.06 1.71 2.14
CA ALA A 37 9.06 1.09 0.82
C ALA A 37 7.76 0.33 0.55
N PHE A 38 7.21 -0.38 1.54
CA PHE A 38 5.94 -1.08 1.44
C PHE A 38 4.77 -0.11 1.29
N SER A 39 4.75 0.98 2.07
CA SER A 39 3.72 2.02 1.98
C SER A 39 3.74 2.71 0.61
N SER A 40 4.92 3.09 0.12
CA SER A 40 5.07 3.71 -1.20
C SER A 40 4.64 2.79 -2.35
N THR A 41 4.86 1.48 -2.21
CA THR A 41 4.40 0.48 -3.18
C THR A 41 2.88 0.39 -3.20
N LYS A 42 2.23 0.38 -2.04
CA LYS A 42 0.76 0.40 -1.93
C LYS A 42 0.16 1.67 -2.53
N GLN A 43 0.79 2.82 -2.29
CA GLN A 43 0.36 4.08 -2.89
C GLN A 43 0.38 4.00 -4.42
N LYS A 44 1.50 3.58 -5.02
CA LYS A 44 1.61 3.42 -6.48
C LYS A 44 0.60 2.43 -7.05
N LEU A 45 0.36 1.33 -6.34
CA LEU A 45 -0.65 0.35 -6.75
C LEU A 45 -2.05 0.97 -6.73
N THR A 46 -2.38 1.72 -5.69
CA THR A 46 -3.67 2.43 -5.59
C THR A 46 -3.84 3.47 -6.70
N GLU A 47 -2.81 4.26 -7.00
CA GLU A 47 -2.83 5.22 -8.11
C GLU A 47 -3.07 4.53 -9.47
N THR A 48 -2.47 3.34 -9.66
CA THR A 48 -2.67 2.52 -10.86
C THR A 48 -4.10 2.00 -10.92
N ASN A 49 -4.65 1.51 -9.80
CA ASN A 49 -6.04 1.04 -9.71
C ASN A 49 -7.03 2.17 -10.01
N LEU A 50 -6.82 3.36 -9.43
CA LEU A 50 -7.64 4.54 -9.70
C LEU A 50 -7.57 4.94 -11.17
N SER A 51 -6.39 4.88 -11.79
CA SER A 51 -6.23 5.20 -13.22
C SER A 51 -6.93 4.19 -14.13
N SER A 52 -6.92 2.91 -13.75
CA SER A 52 -7.65 1.87 -14.47
C SER A 52 -9.16 2.05 -14.34
N LEU A 53 -9.63 2.32 -13.12
CA LEU A 53 -11.04 2.60 -12.86
C LEU A 53 -11.54 3.85 -13.58
N GLN A 54 -10.71 4.92 -13.63
CA GLN A 54 -11.00 6.13 -14.40
C GLN A 54 -11.23 5.81 -15.88
N LYS A 55 -10.39 4.96 -16.49
CA LYS A 55 -10.55 4.55 -17.88
C LYS A 55 -11.86 3.79 -18.12
N GLU A 56 -12.27 2.95 -17.18
CA GLU A 56 -13.55 2.23 -17.28
C GLU A 56 -14.74 3.18 -17.21
N VAL A 57 -14.70 4.17 -16.29
CA VAL A 57 -15.74 5.21 -16.23
C VAL A 57 -15.80 6.02 -17.52
N LEU A 58 -14.64 6.41 -18.06
CA LEU A 58 -14.57 7.11 -19.34
C LEU A 58 -15.12 6.28 -20.51
N SER A 59 -14.80 5.00 -20.55
CA SER A 59 -15.36 4.08 -21.54
C SER A 59 -16.89 3.98 -21.44
N TYR A 60 -17.43 3.98 -20.21
CA TYR A 60 -18.86 4.02 -19.97
C TYR A 60 -19.47 5.33 -20.50
N ILE A 61 -18.85 6.50 -20.22
CA ILE A 61 -19.31 7.80 -20.72
C ILE A 61 -19.32 7.84 -22.24
N VAL A 62 -18.27 7.35 -22.90
CA VAL A 62 -18.22 7.26 -24.37
C VAL A 62 -19.35 6.41 -24.93
N SER A 63 -19.71 5.33 -24.26
CA SER A 63 -20.74 4.40 -24.73
C SER A 63 -22.17 4.84 -24.43
N ASN A 64 -22.37 5.60 -23.34
CA ASN A 64 -23.71 5.94 -22.82
C ASN A 64 -24.02 7.44 -22.87
N GLY A 65 -23.03 8.29 -23.17
CA GLY A 65 -23.17 9.74 -23.23
C GLY A 65 -23.28 10.45 -21.87
N THR A 66 -23.09 9.71 -20.76
CA THR A 66 -23.19 10.28 -19.41
C THR A 66 -22.39 9.43 -18.41
N THR A 67 -21.97 10.05 -17.28
CA THR A 67 -21.35 9.33 -16.17
C THR A 67 -22.32 8.33 -15.54
N PRO A 68 -21.82 7.16 -15.09
CA PRO A 68 -22.65 6.19 -14.37
C PRO A 68 -23.16 6.80 -13.06
N GLN A 69 -24.33 6.37 -12.59
CA GLN A 69 -24.85 6.79 -11.27
C GLN A 69 -24.04 6.15 -10.15
N ARG A 70 -23.59 4.92 -10.37
CA ARG A 70 -22.80 4.12 -9.43
C ARG A 70 -21.75 3.33 -10.19
N LEU A 71 -20.64 3.01 -9.52
CA LEU A 71 -19.60 2.13 -10.10
C LEU A 71 -20.15 0.74 -10.47
N ASP A 72 -21.21 0.29 -9.80
CA ASP A 72 -21.86 -1.00 -10.09
C ASP A 72 -22.60 -1.03 -11.43
N ASP A 73 -22.91 0.13 -12.00
CA ASP A 73 -23.53 0.25 -13.33
C ASP A 73 -22.55 -0.08 -14.46
N ILE A 74 -21.25 -0.08 -14.14
CA ILE A 74 -20.20 -0.42 -15.11
C ILE A 74 -19.99 -1.94 -15.08
N ARG A 75 -20.07 -2.56 -16.26
CA ARG A 75 -19.67 -3.96 -16.43
C ARG A 75 -18.14 -4.04 -16.47
N PHE A 76 -17.54 -4.24 -15.33
CA PHE A 76 -16.08 -4.44 -15.27
C PHE A 76 -15.68 -5.74 -15.97
N SER A 77 -14.56 -5.68 -16.69
CA SER A 77 -13.87 -6.90 -17.11
C SER A 77 -13.56 -7.76 -15.86
N PRO A 78 -13.66 -9.11 -15.94
CA PRO A 78 -13.34 -9.99 -14.81
C PRO A 78 -11.98 -9.73 -14.15
N VAL A 79 -11.03 -9.17 -14.91
CA VAL A 79 -9.70 -8.79 -14.43
C VAL A 79 -9.75 -7.57 -13.50
N LEU A 80 -10.78 -6.72 -13.60
CA LEU A 80 -10.91 -5.47 -12.84
C LEU A 80 -11.90 -5.55 -11.66
N THR A 81 -12.36 -6.74 -11.31
CA THR A 81 -13.24 -6.94 -10.14
C THR A 81 -12.58 -6.46 -8.84
N THR A 82 -11.24 -6.44 -8.79
CA THR A 82 -10.44 -5.88 -7.69
C THR A 82 -10.29 -4.36 -7.75
N GLY A 83 -10.68 -3.72 -8.86
CA GLY A 83 -10.48 -2.28 -9.09
C GLY A 83 -11.30 -1.34 -8.19
N LYS A 84 -12.26 -1.87 -7.43
CA LYS A 84 -13.07 -1.10 -6.48
C LYS A 84 -12.41 -0.92 -5.12
N TRP A 85 -11.24 -1.52 -4.91
CA TRP A 85 -10.50 -1.51 -3.65
C TRP A 85 -9.14 -0.85 -3.84
N ASP A 86 -8.71 -0.12 -2.84
CA ASP A 86 -7.34 0.36 -2.78
C ASP A 86 -6.37 -0.73 -2.28
N ALA A 87 -5.08 -0.45 -2.28
CA ALA A 87 -4.07 -1.41 -1.84
C ALA A 87 -4.05 -1.66 -0.32
N TRP A 88 -4.81 -0.88 0.45
CA TRP A 88 -4.99 -1.07 1.89
C TRP A 88 -6.27 -1.85 2.22
N GLY A 89 -7.12 -2.12 1.21
CA GLY A 89 -8.36 -2.87 1.35
C GLY A 89 -9.59 -1.99 1.60
N ASN A 90 -9.49 -0.68 1.40
CA ASN A 90 -10.62 0.23 1.52
C ASN A 90 -11.36 0.35 0.18
N ASN A 91 -12.67 0.51 0.22
CA ASN A 91 -13.46 0.78 -0.97
C ASN A 91 -13.12 2.15 -1.55
N ILE A 92 -12.93 2.22 -2.87
CA ILE A 92 -12.80 3.48 -3.59
C ILE A 92 -14.15 4.17 -3.60
N LYS A 93 -14.20 5.42 -3.17
CA LYS A 93 -15.37 6.28 -3.23
C LYS A 93 -15.50 6.85 -4.64
N TYR A 94 -16.70 6.69 -5.22
CA TYR A 94 -17.08 7.31 -6.49
C TYR A 94 -18.08 8.42 -6.22
N GLU A 95 -17.86 9.58 -6.82
CA GLU A 95 -18.76 10.72 -6.76
C GLU A 95 -19.02 11.22 -8.18
N ARG A 96 -20.28 11.19 -8.60
CA ARG A 96 -20.72 11.82 -9.85
C ARG A 96 -20.85 13.31 -9.62
N LEU A 97 -20.08 14.12 -10.34
CA LEU A 97 -20.10 15.59 -10.23
C LEU A 97 -21.02 16.22 -11.27
N SER A 98 -21.04 15.66 -12.48
CA SER A 98 -21.91 16.09 -13.58
C SER A 98 -22.16 14.94 -14.57
N ASP A 99 -22.77 15.23 -15.71
CA ASP A 99 -22.95 14.24 -16.78
C ASP A 99 -21.62 13.80 -17.42
N GLU A 100 -20.57 14.59 -17.29
CA GLU A 100 -19.26 14.33 -17.89
C GLU A 100 -18.14 14.25 -16.85
N ASN A 101 -18.37 14.69 -15.61
CA ASN A 101 -17.34 14.80 -14.59
C ASN A 101 -17.64 13.89 -13.39
N PHE A 102 -16.58 13.31 -12.85
CA PHE A 102 -16.64 12.45 -11.69
C PHE A 102 -15.35 12.51 -10.86
N ARG A 103 -15.41 12.01 -9.64
CA ARG A 103 -14.27 11.91 -8.74
C ARG A 103 -14.16 10.49 -8.19
N LEU A 104 -12.94 10.00 -8.13
CA LEU A 104 -12.56 8.76 -7.47
C LEU A 104 -11.63 9.08 -6.32
N THR A 105 -11.91 8.58 -5.13
CA THR A 105 -11.11 8.82 -3.93
C THR A 105 -10.79 7.50 -3.23
N SER A 106 -9.52 7.25 -2.95
CA SER A 106 -9.07 6.25 -1.99
C SER A 106 -8.82 6.93 -0.65
N ALA A 107 -9.23 6.29 0.44
CA ALA A 107 -9.00 6.77 1.79
C ALA A 107 -7.55 6.57 2.28
N GLY A 108 -6.66 6.05 1.42
CA GLY A 108 -5.25 5.88 1.77
C GLY A 108 -5.00 4.88 2.90
N HIS A 109 -3.89 5.08 3.59
CA HIS A 109 -3.43 4.17 4.64
C HIS A 109 -4.29 4.20 5.90
N ASP A 110 -4.82 5.37 6.29
CA ASP A 110 -5.60 5.52 7.52
C ASP A 110 -7.06 5.06 7.37
N GLY A 111 -7.52 4.80 6.13
CA GLY A 111 -8.88 4.33 5.84
C GLY A 111 -9.97 5.36 6.10
N ALA A 112 -9.62 6.64 6.32
CA ALA A 112 -10.53 7.72 6.60
C ALA A 112 -10.53 8.75 5.46
N PHE A 113 -11.70 9.07 4.92
CA PHE A 113 -11.82 10.11 3.89
C PHE A 113 -11.69 11.52 4.48
N GLY A 114 -11.12 12.44 3.70
CA GLY A 114 -10.91 13.83 4.09
C GLY A 114 -9.59 14.07 4.81
N THR A 115 -8.65 13.18 4.68
CA THR A 115 -7.33 13.26 5.31
C THR A 115 -6.23 13.57 4.28
N LYS A 116 -4.99 13.72 4.75
CA LYS A 116 -3.86 14.11 3.88
C LYS A 116 -3.36 12.98 2.99
N ASP A 117 -3.70 11.75 3.32
CA ASP A 117 -3.30 10.55 2.58
C ASP A 117 -4.37 10.06 1.60
N ASP A 118 -5.47 10.81 1.45
CA ASP A 118 -6.43 10.60 0.37
C ASP A 118 -5.75 10.70 -1.00
N ILE A 119 -6.01 9.71 -1.85
CA ILE A 119 -5.57 9.73 -3.24
C ILE A 119 -6.79 10.00 -4.12
N ILE A 120 -6.79 11.14 -4.80
CA ILE A 120 -7.93 11.65 -5.56
C ILE A 120 -7.61 11.67 -7.05
N LYS A 121 -8.57 11.22 -7.86
CA LYS A 121 -8.59 11.38 -9.31
C LYS A 121 -9.90 12.03 -9.72
N GLU A 122 -9.81 13.14 -10.42
CA GLU A 122 -10.96 13.86 -11.00
C GLU A 122 -10.88 13.87 -12.52
N TYR A 123 -12.04 13.95 -13.16
CA TYR A 123 -12.23 14.14 -14.59
C TYR A 123 -13.39 15.08 -14.84
#